data_9a6cc4e21298c0f1b3f785421a86c1ba
#
_entry.id   9a6cc4e21298c0f1b3f785421a86c1ba
#
_cell.length_a   1.000
_cell.length_b   1.000
_cell.length_c   1.000
_cell.angle_alpha   90.00
_cell.angle_beta   90.00
_cell.angle_gamma   90.00
#
_symmetry.space_group_name_H-M   'P 1'
#
loop_
_entity.id
_entity.type
_entity.pdbx_description
1 polymer ?
#
loop_
_entity_poly.entity_id
_entity_poly.type
_entity_poly.pdbx_seq_one_letter_code
_entity_poly.pdbx_strand_id
1 'polypeptide(L)'
;MVALFDPGERFHAHFRQIVVDSPLPIQMHTTWPCVVEASHLLGPRHRFALLQWVGQGAVQVFPFDAPDVLEMCLWMEQYTEQPRTEMDLADGSLYWLACESGVTQILTTDVRDFSRYRLPDGRGFEIL
;
A
#
# COMPACT_ATOMS: atom_id res chain seq x y z
N MET A 1 0.40 0.86 6.34
CA MET A 1 0.88 2.04 7.11
C MET A 1 0.09 2.26 8.39
N VAL A 2 -1.24 2.31 8.38
CA VAL A 2 -2.05 2.56 9.60
C VAL A 2 -1.65 1.61 10.74
N ALA A 3 -1.64 0.31 10.48
CA ALA A 3 -1.30 -0.70 11.48
C ALA A 3 0.11 -0.54 12.09
N LEU A 4 1.04 0.08 11.37
CA LEU A 4 2.39 0.34 11.89
C LEU A 4 2.40 1.45 12.94
N PHE A 5 1.53 2.45 12.81
CA PHE A 5 1.50 3.65 13.64
C PHE A 5 0.39 3.68 14.69
N ASP A 6 -0.62 2.83 14.55
CA ASP A 6 -1.71 2.73 15.54
C ASP A 6 -1.55 1.47 16.39
N PRO A 7 -1.15 1.60 17.67
CA PRO A 7 -1.02 0.44 18.57
C PRO A 7 -2.32 -0.31 18.82
N GLY A 8 -3.47 0.31 18.54
CA GLY A 8 -4.79 -0.31 18.66
C GLY A 8 -5.15 -1.23 17.49
N GLU A 9 -4.39 -1.17 16.39
CA GLU A 9 -4.65 -2.00 15.22
C GLU A 9 -4.27 -3.47 15.44
N ARG A 10 -5.14 -4.36 14.94
CA ARG A 10 -4.99 -5.82 15.09
C ARG A 10 -3.64 -6.34 14.62
N PHE A 11 -3.10 -5.79 13.54
CA PHE A 11 -1.86 -6.24 12.92
C PHE A 11 -0.63 -5.43 13.33
N HIS A 12 -0.76 -4.54 14.31
CA HIS A 12 0.33 -3.65 14.73
C HIS A 12 1.61 -4.42 15.09
N ALA A 13 1.49 -5.41 15.98
CA ALA A 13 2.64 -6.21 16.41
C ALA A 13 3.31 -6.95 15.24
N HIS A 14 2.51 -7.52 14.35
CA HIS A 14 3.00 -8.23 13.16
C HIS A 14 3.78 -7.30 12.23
N PHE A 15 3.24 -6.12 11.92
CA PHE A 15 3.90 -5.17 11.04
C PHE A 15 5.16 -4.57 11.68
N ARG A 16 5.14 -4.31 12.97
CA ARG A 16 6.34 -3.88 13.69
C ARG A 16 7.44 -4.93 13.61
N GLN A 17 7.10 -6.18 13.79
CA GLN A 17 8.07 -7.28 13.69
C GLN A 17 8.74 -7.31 12.32
N ILE A 18 8.00 -7.11 11.26
CA ILE A 18 8.54 -7.11 9.90
C ILE A 18 9.39 -5.86 9.63
N VAL A 19 8.88 -4.68 10.00
CA VAL A 19 9.46 -3.40 9.57
C VAL A 19 10.54 -2.91 10.54
N VAL A 20 10.30 -3.02 11.85
CA VAL A 20 11.17 -2.43 12.87
C VAL A 20 12.15 -3.45 13.44
N ASP A 21 11.67 -4.64 13.73
CA ASP A 21 12.44 -5.65 14.45
C ASP A 21 13.18 -6.62 13.50
N SER A 22 13.09 -6.41 12.18
CA SER A 22 13.79 -7.24 11.21
C SER A 22 15.31 -7.10 11.36
N PRO A 23 16.06 -8.22 11.39
CA PRO A 23 17.52 -8.17 11.44
C PRO A 23 18.16 -7.67 10.13
N LEU A 24 17.40 -7.66 9.03
CA LEU A 24 17.86 -7.21 7.72
C LEU A 24 17.19 -5.89 7.36
N PRO A 25 17.92 -4.96 6.71
CA PRO A 25 17.32 -3.73 6.22
C PRO A 25 16.26 -4.04 5.16
N ILE A 26 15.08 -3.44 5.31
CA ILE A 26 13.97 -3.55 4.38
C ILE A 26 13.83 -2.24 3.62
N GLN A 27 13.81 -2.31 2.30
CA GLN A 27 13.42 -1.17 1.47
C GLN A 27 11.91 -1.22 1.25
N MET A 28 11.23 -0.19 1.71
CA MET A 28 9.79 -0.06 1.54
C MET A 28 9.45 0.98 0.50
N HIS A 29 8.47 0.67 -0.32
CA HIS A 29 7.95 1.54 -1.37
C HIS A 29 6.46 1.77 -1.17
N THR A 30 6.00 2.95 -1.50
CA THR A 30 4.58 3.31 -1.46
C THR A 30 4.26 4.38 -2.50
N THR A 31 3.02 4.82 -2.51
CA THR A 31 2.52 5.91 -3.38
C THR A 31 1.84 6.98 -2.53
N TRP A 32 1.71 8.18 -3.08
CA TRP A 32 1.05 9.27 -2.37
C TRP A 32 -0.41 9.01 -1.99
N PRO A 33 -1.25 8.38 -2.83
CA PRO A 33 -2.59 8.01 -2.41
C PRO A 33 -2.63 7.17 -1.13
N CYS A 34 -1.70 6.23 -0.98
CA CYS A 34 -1.60 5.42 0.23
C CYS A 34 -1.18 6.23 1.45
N VAL A 35 -0.28 7.18 1.30
CA VAL A 35 0.14 8.08 2.38
C VAL A 35 -1.01 8.98 2.81
N VAL A 36 -1.74 9.56 1.86
CA VAL A 36 -2.89 10.42 2.13
C VAL A 36 -3.97 9.66 2.88
N GLU A 37 -4.33 8.49 2.40
CA GLU A 37 -5.34 7.64 3.03
C GLU A 37 -4.95 7.25 4.46
N ALA A 38 -3.72 6.76 4.65
CA ALA A 38 -3.22 6.39 5.97
C ALA A 38 -3.18 7.58 6.93
N SER A 39 -2.74 8.74 6.45
CA SER A 39 -2.72 9.98 7.21
C SER A 39 -4.12 10.37 7.68
N HIS A 40 -5.13 10.22 6.82
CA HIS A 40 -6.52 10.50 7.16
C HIS A 40 -7.07 9.52 8.20
N LEU A 41 -6.83 8.22 8.00
CA LEU A 41 -7.34 7.16 8.90
C LEU A 41 -6.71 7.21 10.30
N LEU A 42 -5.43 7.58 10.39
CA LEU A 42 -4.73 7.69 11.68
C LEU A 42 -5.23 8.83 12.57
N GLY A 43 -5.84 9.86 11.97
CA GLY A 43 -6.27 11.04 12.72
C GLY A 43 -5.10 11.86 13.30
N PRO A 44 -5.42 12.91 14.09
CA PRO A 44 -4.40 13.88 14.54
C PRO A 44 -3.34 13.28 15.47
N ARG A 45 -3.68 12.23 16.22
CA ARG A 45 -2.79 11.67 17.24
C ARG A 45 -1.57 10.97 16.66
N HIS A 46 -1.74 10.23 15.58
CA HIS A 46 -0.67 9.40 14.98
C HIS A 46 -0.22 9.87 13.60
N ARG A 47 -0.97 10.78 12.99
CA ARG A 47 -0.72 11.30 11.65
C ARG A 47 0.67 11.90 11.49
N PHE A 48 1.08 12.70 12.46
CA PHE A 48 2.36 13.40 12.36
C PHE A 48 3.55 12.46 12.45
N ALA A 49 3.45 11.39 13.23
CA ALA A 49 4.49 10.36 13.29
C ALA A 49 4.66 9.68 11.92
N LEU A 50 3.57 9.33 11.25
CA LEU A 50 3.59 8.78 9.89
C LEU A 50 4.25 9.76 8.90
N LEU A 51 3.81 11.02 8.91
CA LEU A 51 4.31 12.02 7.94
C LEU A 51 5.78 12.35 8.16
N GLN A 52 6.24 12.40 9.41
CA GLN A 52 7.66 12.56 9.72
C GLN A 52 8.48 11.36 9.22
N TRP A 53 7.98 10.15 9.43
CA TRP A 53 8.61 8.92 8.98
C TRP A 53 8.76 8.88 7.45
N VAL A 54 7.72 9.27 6.72
CA VAL A 54 7.76 9.41 5.25
C VAL A 54 8.75 10.51 4.85
N GLY A 55 8.69 11.67 5.47
CA GLY A 55 9.55 12.81 5.16
C GLY A 55 11.03 12.56 5.44
N GLN A 56 11.35 11.67 6.37
CA GLN A 56 12.71 11.25 6.67
C GLN A 56 13.25 10.17 5.72
N GLY A 57 12.43 9.72 4.78
CA GLY A 57 12.84 8.74 3.77
C GLY A 57 12.83 7.29 4.23
N ALA A 58 12.15 6.97 5.34
CA ALA A 58 12.03 5.60 5.82
C ALA A 58 11.23 4.70 4.86
N VAL A 59 10.36 5.29 4.06
CA VAL A 59 9.67 4.66 2.94
C VAL A 59 9.84 5.54 1.70
N GLN A 60 10.15 4.93 0.57
CA GLN A 60 10.27 5.65 -0.68
C GLN A 60 8.88 5.80 -1.31
N VAL A 61 8.47 7.05 -1.56
CA VAL A 61 7.23 7.36 -2.26
C VAL A 61 7.51 7.51 -3.75
N PHE A 62 6.89 6.65 -4.56
CA PHE A 62 7.03 6.71 -6.02
C PHE A 62 5.96 7.62 -6.60
N PRO A 63 6.36 8.66 -7.34
CA PRO A 63 5.42 9.52 -8.03
C PRO A 63 4.88 8.85 -9.31
N PHE A 64 3.67 9.21 -9.68
CA PHE A 64 3.11 8.89 -10.99
C PHE A 64 2.44 10.14 -11.57
N ASP A 65 2.32 10.15 -12.89
CA ASP A 65 1.77 11.28 -13.62
C ASP A 65 0.33 11.00 -14.10
N ALA A 66 -0.32 12.04 -14.61
CA ALA A 66 -1.70 11.90 -15.08
C ALA A 66 -1.91 10.79 -16.13
N PRO A 67 -1.00 10.54 -17.08
CA PRO A 67 -1.15 9.42 -18.02
C PRO A 67 -1.18 8.05 -17.33
N ASP A 68 -0.46 7.87 -16.22
CA ASP A 68 -0.46 6.61 -15.47
C ASP A 68 -1.83 6.31 -14.86
N VAL A 69 -2.60 7.36 -14.54
CA VAL A 69 -3.96 7.22 -14.01
C VAL A 69 -4.90 6.58 -15.02
N LEU A 70 -4.70 6.80 -16.31
CA LEU A 70 -5.50 6.15 -17.35
C LEU A 70 -5.32 4.63 -17.33
N GLU A 71 -4.10 4.17 -17.15
CA GLU A 71 -3.80 2.76 -17.00
C GLU A 71 -4.38 2.19 -15.71
N MET A 72 -4.24 2.91 -14.61
CA MET A 72 -4.84 2.53 -13.33
C MET A 72 -6.36 2.39 -13.44
N CYS A 73 -7.05 3.29 -14.16
CA CYS A 73 -8.49 3.21 -14.37
C CYS A 73 -8.92 1.89 -15.01
N LEU A 74 -8.18 1.36 -15.97
CA LEU A 74 -8.49 0.08 -16.61
C LEU A 74 -8.46 -1.06 -15.60
N TRP A 75 -7.47 -1.09 -14.72
CA TRP A 75 -7.36 -2.10 -13.67
C TRP A 75 -8.43 -1.91 -12.59
N MET A 76 -8.68 -0.66 -12.19
CA MET A 76 -9.71 -0.35 -11.20
C MET A 76 -11.09 -0.79 -11.68
N GLU A 77 -11.42 -0.57 -12.95
CA GLU A 77 -12.68 -1.05 -13.55
C GLU A 77 -12.73 -2.58 -13.59
N GLN A 78 -11.63 -3.23 -13.99
CA GLN A 78 -11.54 -4.69 -14.06
C GLN A 78 -11.80 -5.36 -12.71
N TYR A 79 -11.31 -4.77 -11.60
CA TYR A 79 -11.38 -5.37 -10.27
C TYR A 79 -12.50 -4.79 -9.39
N THR A 80 -13.38 -3.97 -9.95
CA THR A 80 -14.53 -3.43 -9.22
C THR A 80 -15.81 -4.15 -9.64
N GLU A 81 -16.40 -4.85 -8.67
CA GLU A 81 -17.71 -5.53 -8.82
C GLU A 81 -18.66 -4.97 -7.76
N GLN A 82 -19.37 -3.91 -8.09
CA GLN A 82 -20.34 -3.32 -7.19
C GLN A 82 -21.52 -4.27 -6.94
N PRO A 83 -22.01 -4.35 -5.68
CA PRO A 83 -21.57 -3.62 -4.48
C PRO A 83 -20.50 -4.35 -3.64
N ARG A 84 -19.91 -5.44 -4.16
CA ARG A 84 -19.14 -6.39 -3.35
C ARG A 84 -17.68 -6.01 -3.12
N THR A 85 -17.01 -5.56 -4.18
CA THR A 85 -15.57 -5.30 -4.17
C THR A 85 -15.24 -4.07 -4.99
N GLU A 86 -14.20 -3.36 -4.59
CA GLU A 86 -13.72 -2.19 -5.29
C GLU A 86 -12.19 -2.17 -5.24
N MET A 87 -11.57 -1.85 -6.37
CA MET A 87 -10.19 -1.40 -6.40
C MET A 87 -10.21 0.12 -6.46
N ASP A 88 -9.91 0.77 -5.37
CA ASP A 88 -9.82 2.24 -5.31
C ASP A 88 -8.49 2.75 -5.87
N LEU A 89 -8.29 4.08 -5.88
CA LEU A 89 -7.08 4.67 -6.42
C LEU A 89 -5.82 4.28 -5.62
N ALA A 90 -5.91 4.13 -4.31
CA ALA A 90 -4.79 3.70 -3.49
C ALA A 90 -4.34 2.29 -3.90
N ASP A 91 -5.27 1.34 -4.01
CA ASP A 91 -5.00 -0.02 -4.49
C ASP A 91 -4.47 -0.02 -5.92
N GLY A 92 -5.12 0.74 -6.81
CA GLY A 92 -4.69 0.88 -8.21
C GLY A 92 -3.28 1.41 -8.35
N SER A 93 -2.89 2.36 -7.48
CA SER A 93 -1.53 2.91 -7.47
C SER A 93 -0.48 1.90 -6.98
N LEU A 94 -0.83 1.04 -6.01
CA LEU A 94 0.06 -0.05 -5.57
C LEU A 94 0.18 -1.14 -6.64
N TYR A 95 -0.88 -1.45 -7.34
CA TYR A 95 -0.86 -2.34 -8.49
C TYR A 95 0.07 -1.79 -9.59
N TRP A 96 -0.07 -0.52 -9.92
CA TRP A 96 0.82 0.18 -10.84
C TRP A 96 2.28 0.10 -10.38
N LEU A 97 2.54 0.38 -9.10
CA LEU A 97 3.89 0.32 -8.54
C LEU A 97 4.50 -1.08 -8.66
N ALA A 98 3.72 -2.14 -8.44
CA ALA A 98 4.17 -3.51 -8.62
C ALA A 98 4.52 -3.81 -10.09
N CYS A 99 3.74 -3.29 -11.04
CA CYS A 99 4.06 -3.41 -12.48
C CYS A 99 5.37 -2.71 -12.83
N GLU A 100 5.59 -1.50 -12.31
CA GLU A 100 6.78 -0.70 -12.62
C GLU A 100 8.05 -1.24 -11.94
N SER A 101 7.94 -1.66 -10.68
CA SER A 101 9.10 -2.11 -9.89
C SER A 101 9.41 -3.60 -10.03
N GLY A 102 8.44 -4.39 -10.41
CA GLY A 102 8.53 -5.86 -10.39
C GLY A 102 8.42 -6.48 -9.00
N VAL A 103 8.24 -5.67 -7.95
CA VAL A 103 8.10 -6.15 -6.57
C VAL A 103 6.64 -6.47 -6.29
N THR A 104 6.38 -7.73 -5.92
CA THR A 104 5.02 -8.22 -5.62
C THR A 104 4.79 -8.50 -4.14
N GLN A 105 5.81 -8.39 -3.31
CA GLN A 105 5.67 -8.48 -1.85
C GLN A 105 4.96 -7.25 -1.32
N ILE A 106 3.94 -7.44 -0.50
CA ILE A 106 3.11 -6.36 0.01
C ILE A 106 2.80 -6.52 1.49
N LEU A 107 2.84 -5.41 2.21
CA LEU A 107 2.33 -5.27 3.57
C LEU A 107 0.96 -4.63 3.52
N THR A 108 -0.08 -5.41 3.72
CA THR A 108 -1.46 -4.93 3.70
C THR A 108 -2.31 -5.64 4.74
N THR A 109 -3.32 -4.96 5.25
CA THR A 109 -4.39 -5.57 6.05
C THR A 109 -5.54 -6.05 5.18
N ASP A 110 -5.56 -5.62 3.93
CA ASP A 110 -6.59 -6.00 2.96
C ASP A 110 -6.19 -7.27 2.20
N VAL A 111 -6.15 -8.36 2.93
CA VAL A 111 -5.76 -9.67 2.42
C VAL A 111 -6.72 -10.15 1.33
N ARG A 112 -8.02 -9.87 1.50
CA ARG A 112 -9.06 -10.32 0.56
C ARG A 112 -8.83 -9.77 -0.85
N ASP A 113 -8.64 -8.45 -0.96
CA ASP A 113 -8.50 -7.81 -2.27
C ASP A 113 -7.14 -8.10 -2.90
N PHE A 114 -6.05 -7.97 -2.16
CA PHE A 114 -4.72 -8.24 -2.71
C PHE A 114 -4.48 -9.72 -3.03
N SER A 115 -5.24 -10.65 -2.46
CA SER A 115 -5.20 -12.07 -2.84
C SER A 115 -5.83 -12.37 -4.20
N ARG A 116 -6.74 -11.52 -4.68
CA ARG A 116 -7.41 -11.70 -5.97
C ARG A 116 -6.78 -10.93 -7.12
N TYR A 117 -6.00 -9.89 -6.83
CA TYR A 117 -5.34 -9.11 -7.89
C TYR A 117 -4.25 -9.93 -8.57
N ARG A 118 -4.18 -9.81 -9.90
CA ARG A 118 -3.14 -10.42 -10.72
C ARG A 118 -2.56 -9.37 -11.67
N LEU A 119 -1.23 -9.28 -11.71
CA LEU A 119 -0.53 -8.42 -12.65
C LEU A 119 -0.75 -8.90 -14.09
N PRO A 120 -0.49 -8.06 -15.10
CA PRO A 120 -0.67 -8.46 -16.52
C PRO A 120 0.12 -9.70 -16.91
N ASP A 121 1.25 -10.00 -16.25
CA ASP A 121 2.05 -11.20 -16.46
C ASP A 121 1.53 -12.44 -15.70
N GLY A 122 0.42 -12.32 -14.96
CA GLY A 122 -0.22 -13.38 -14.21
C GLY A 122 0.26 -13.56 -12.77
N ARG A 123 1.29 -12.82 -12.33
CA ARG A 123 1.77 -12.89 -10.94
C ARG A 123 0.76 -12.31 -9.97
N GLY A 124 0.58 -12.98 -8.84
CA GLY A 124 -0.17 -12.44 -7.70
C GLY A 124 0.72 -11.71 -6.72
N PHE A 125 0.09 -11.06 -5.75
CA PHE A 125 0.80 -10.44 -4.63
C PHE A 125 1.15 -11.47 -3.56
N GLU A 126 2.36 -11.35 -3.02
CA GLU A 126 2.81 -12.08 -1.84
C GLU A 126 2.56 -11.22 -0.61
N ILE A 127 1.57 -11.61 0.19
CA ILE A 127 1.19 -10.87 1.40
C ILE A 127 2.08 -11.31 2.55
N LEU A 128 2.79 -10.36 3.12
CA LEU A 128 3.73 -10.61 4.21
C LEU A 128 3.07 -10.66 5.59
#